data_dd621bab0fffab75602a9e5a02b38604
#
_entry.id   dd621bab0fffab75602a9e5a02b38604
#
_cell.length_a   1.000
_cell.length_b   1.000
_cell.length_c   1.000
_cell.angle_alpha   90.00
_cell.angle_beta   90.00
_cell.angle_gamma   90.00
#
_symmetry.space_group_name_H-M   'P 1'
#
loop_
_entity.id
_entity.type
_entity.pdbx_description
1 polymer ?
#
loop_
_entity_poly.entity_id
_entity_poly.type
_entity_poly.pdbx_seq_one_letter_code
_entity_poly.pdbx_strand_id
1 'polypeptide(L)'
;FNCLNISLVGLCLEFGAINNRHKTFSNFFKGSKKFHYTNIIPNKKLNIFYSDLTKKLKIPKNKYNNILLFNVLEHLPKYDLALSEIHKTLKKGGYLIGSVPFIYQVHGAPSDYFRFTRDFLNLNLVSNKFKKIKIIALGYGPFVASYSLLYSYIKFLPFFSQIILLTAYILDSFIQIFVKTKLNEIFPIGYFFIAKK
;
A
#
# COMPACT_ATOMS: atom_id res chain seq x y z
N PHE A 1 7.87 6.46 3.69
CA PHE A 1 6.73 7.39 3.63
C PHE A 1 7.14 8.83 3.92
N ASN A 2 8.08 9.07 4.80
CA ASN A 2 8.57 10.43 5.11
C ASN A 2 9.15 11.18 3.90
N CYS A 3 9.61 10.48 2.88
CA CYS A 3 10.17 11.07 1.65
C CYS A 3 9.11 11.65 0.69
N LEU A 4 7.83 11.39 0.90
CA LEU A 4 6.79 11.81 -0.04
C LEU A 4 6.10 13.12 0.34
N ASN A 5 6.34 13.64 1.55
CA ASN A 5 5.77 14.92 2.07
C ASN A 5 4.28 15.12 1.72
N ILE A 6 3.48 14.01 1.78
CA ILE A 6 2.07 14.05 1.43
C ILE A 6 1.29 14.61 2.62
N SER A 7 0.64 15.73 2.41
CA SER A 7 -0.29 16.33 3.37
C SER A 7 -1.72 15.98 2.97
N LEU A 8 -2.48 15.39 3.89
CA LEU A 8 -3.88 15.06 3.70
C LEU A 8 -4.76 16.13 4.35
N VAL A 9 -5.79 16.57 3.63
CA VAL A 9 -6.75 17.54 4.12
C VAL A 9 -8.16 16.97 4.00
N GLY A 10 -9.00 17.23 5.00
CA GLY A 10 -10.40 16.87 4.99
C GLY A 10 -10.69 15.46 5.50
N LEU A 11 -11.82 14.90 5.09
CA LEU A 11 -12.29 13.60 5.55
C LEU A 11 -11.61 12.47 4.80
N CYS A 12 -10.97 11.57 5.52
CA CYS A 12 -10.23 10.42 5.01
C CYS A 12 -10.89 9.11 5.42
N LEU A 13 -10.72 8.07 4.62
CA LEU A 13 -11.13 6.70 4.92
C LEU A 13 -9.93 5.76 4.76
N GLU A 14 -9.67 4.92 5.76
CA GLU A 14 -8.67 3.85 5.67
C GLU A 14 -9.38 2.50 5.62
N PHE A 15 -9.16 1.74 4.55
CA PHE A 15 -9.58 0.35 4.43
C PHE A 15 -8.49 -0.58 4.95
N GLY A 16 -8.90 -1.72 5.54
CA GLY A 16 -7.96 -2.68 6.10
C GLY A 16 -7.27 -2.20 7.37
N ALA A 17 -7.86 -1.24 8.08
CA ALA A 17 -7.30 -0.72 9.33
C ALA A 17 -7.08 -1.85 10.35
N ILE A 18 -5.87 -1.91 10.92
CA ILE A 18 -5.48 -2.96 11.86
C ILE A 18 -6.04 -2.66 13.24
N ASN A 19 -6.37 -3.70 14.00
CA ASN A 19 -6.93 -3.60 15.36
C ASN A 19 -6.02 -2.90 16.41
N ASN A 20 -4.85 -2.45 16.00
CA ASN A 20 -3.93 -1.69 16.84
C ASN A 20 -3.73 -0.29 16.24
N ARG A 21 -4.27 0.76 16.89
CA ARG A 21 -4.18 2.17 16.45
C ARG A 21 -2.77 2.66 16.17
N HIS A 22 -1.77 2.11 16.85
CA HIS A 22 -0.36 2.50 16.64
C HIS A 22 0.21 1.99 15.31
N LYS A 23 -0.51 1.11 14.60
CA LYS A 23 -0.10 0.54 13.31
C LYS A 23 -0.96 1.00 12.13
N THR A 24 -1.82 2.01 12.28
CA THR A 24 -2.59 2.57 11.17
C THR A 24 -1.70 3.45 10.30
N PHE A 25 -1.90 3.36 8.99
CA PHE A 25 -1.12 4.16 8.03
C PHE A 25 -1.45 5.66 8.09
N SER A 26 -2.60 6.01 8.65
CA SER A 26 -3.00 7.41 8.86
C SER A 26 -1.98 8.25 9.62
N ASN A 27 -1.20 7.63 10.51
CA ASN A 27 -0.20 8.31 11.33
C ASN A 27 1.02 8.80 10.53
N PHE A 28 1.25 8.26 9.34
CA PHE A 28 2.37 8.66 8.46
C PHE A 28 2.08 9.92 7.64
N PHE A 29 0.85 10.43 7.66
CA PHE A 29 0.47 11.60 6.86
C PHE A 29 0.30 12.83 7.74
N LYS A 30 0.81 13.97 7.27
CA LYS A 30 0.62 15.30 7.89
C LYS A 30 -0.70 15.94 7.41
N GLY A 31 -1.06 17.07 7.99
CA GLY A 31 -2.19 17.91 7.57
C GLY A 31 -3.44 17.80 8.44
N SER A 32 -4.39 18.71 8.22
CA SER A 32 -5.67 18.76 8.93
C SER A 32 -6.63 17.73 8.34
N LYS A 33 -6.79 16.62 9.04
CA LYS A 33 -7.53 15.45 8.58
C LYS A 33 -8.35 14.80 9.68
N LYS A 34 -9.52 14.27 9.30
CA LYS A 34 -10.33 13.39 10.14
C LYS A 34 -10.40 12.02 9.47
N PHE A 35 -10.17 10.95 10.22
CA PHE A 35 -10.19 9.60 9.72
C PHE A 35 -11.41 8.80 10.16
N HIS A 36 -11.95 8.05 9.22
CA HIS A 36 -12.78 6.87 9.47
C HIS A 36 -11.96 5.62 9.11
N TYR A 37 -12.18 4.56 9.86
CA TYR A 37 -11.46 3.30 9.71
C TYR A 37 -12.44 2.17 9.42
N THR A 38 -12.09 1.30 8.47
CA THR A 38 -12.91 0.13 8.14
C THR A 38 -12.07 -1.12 7.97
N ASN A 39 -12.68 -2.26 8.30
CA ASN A 39 -12.12 -3.58 8.08
C ASN A 39 -13.27 -4.58 7.88
N ILE A 40 -12.98 -5.76 7.31
CA ILE A 40 -13.90 -6.91 7.30
C ILE A 40 -14.15 -7.46 8.71
N ILE A 41 -13.24 -7.23 9.64
CA ILE A 41 -13.38 -7.52 11.08
C ILE A 41 -13.54 -6.17 11.79
N PRO A 42 -14.77 -5.78 12.16
CA PRO A 42 -14.99 -4.51 12.85
C PRO A 42 -14.51 -4.54 14.30
N ASN A 43 -14.15 -3.38 14.83
CA ASN A 43 -13.80 -3.21 16.23
C ASN A 43 -14.40 -1.92 16.79
N LYS A 44 -15.48 -2.05 17.58
CA LYS A 44 -16.19 -0.90 18.18
C LYS A 44 -15.31 -0.07 19.12
N LYS A 45 -14.43 -0.72 19.90
CA LYS A 45 -13.51 -0.03 20.85
C LYS A 45 -12.53 0.88 20.13
N LEU A 46 -12.14 0.53 18.91
CA LEU A 46 -11.22 1.29 18.08
C LEU A 46 -11.92 2.13 16.99
N ASN A 47 -13.26 2.20 16.99
CA ASN A 47 -14.07 2.85 15.96
C ASN A 47 -13.71 2.37 14.54
N ILE A 48 -13.47 1.06 14.38
CA ILE A 48 -13.28 0.40 13.10
C ILE A 48 -14.63 -0.18 12.68
N PHE A 49 -15.19 0.34 11.59
CA PHE A 49 -16.49 -0.08 11.06
C PHE A 49 -16.33 -1.27 10.12
N TYR A 50 -17.38 -2.07 9.99
CA TYR A 50 -17.42 -3.14 9.00
C TYR A 50 -17.47 -2.57 7.58
N SER A 51 -16.61 -3.07 6.71
CA SER A 51 -16.68 -2.82 5.27
C SER A 51 -16.00 -3.95 4.50
N ASP A 52 -16.69 -4.47 3.49
CA ASP A 52 -16.23 -5.56 2.63
C ASP A 52 -16.08 -5.05 1.20
N LEU A 53 -14.83 -4.93 0.75
CA LEU A 53 -14.49 -4.45 -0.59
C LEU A 53 -14.77 -5.48 -1.70
N THR A 54 -15.09 -6.72 -1.36
CA THR A 54 -15.52 -7.74 -2.35
C THR A 54 -16.98 -7.56 -2.78
N LYS A 55 -17.68 -6.61 -2.15
CA LYS A 55 -19.10 -6.30 -2.37
C LYS A 55 -19.29 -4.82 -2.69
N LYS A 56 -20.49 -4.49 -3.16
CA LYS A 56 -20.91 -3.09 -3.30
C LYS A 56 -20.88 -2.39 -1.95
N LEU A 57 -20.20 -1.24 -1.89
CA LEU A 57 -20.04 -0.50 -0.65
C LEU A 57 -21.36 0.19 -0.23
N LYS A 58 -21.70 0.06 1.05
CA LYS A 58 -22.79 0.80 1.70
C LYS A 58 -22.30 2.17 2.22
N ILE A 59 -21.38 2.80 1.50
CA ILE A 59 -20.78 4.09 1.85
C ILE A 59 -21.30 5.14 0.85
N PRO A 60 -21.71 6.32 1.30
CA PRO A 60 -22.19 7.39 0.41
C PRO A 60 -21.15 7.76 -0.64
N LYS A 61 -21.64 8.00 -1.88
CA LYS A 61 -20.79 8.52 -2.98
C LYS A 61 -20.27 9.93 -2.63
N ASN A 62 -19.10 10.28 -3.19
CA ASN A 62 -18.50 11.61 -3.06
C ASN A 62 -18.36 12.11 -1.60
N LYS A 63 -18.06 11.18 -0.68
CA LYS A 63 -17.97 11.47 0.76
C LYS A 63 -16.57 11.84 1.21
N TYR A 64 -15.54 11.14 0.72
CA TYR A 64 -14.17 11.26 1.23
C TYR A 64 -13.27 12.09 0.32
N ASN A 65 -12.40 12.88 0.94
CA ASN A 65 -11.36 13.63 0.23
C ASN A 65 -10.18 12.71 -0.12
N ASN A 66 -9.85 11.77 0.78
CA ASN A 66 -8.77 10.82 0.56
C ASN A 66 -9.19 9.43 1.03
N ILE A 67 -8.72 8.40 0.33
CA ILE A 67 -8.88 7.00 0.72
C ILE A 67 -7.51 6.35 0.78
N LEU A 68 -7.23 5.65 1.88
CA LEU A 68 -6.02 4.87 2.09
C LEU A 68 -6.32 3.38 1.87
N LEU A 69 -5.47 2.72 1.08
CA LEU A 69 -5.61 1.31 0.69
C LEU A 69 -4.23 0.64 0.66
N PHE A 70 -3.70 0.34 1.85
CA PHE A 70 -2.36 -0.23 2.01
C PHE A 70 -2.41 -1.73 2.19
N ASN A 71 -1.80 -2.47 1.26
CA ASN A 71 -1.71 -3.94 1.28
C ASN A 71 -3.09 -4.58 1.49
N VAL A 72 -4.04 -4.22 0.63
CA VAL A 72 -5.42 -4.72 0.63
C VAL A 72 -5.80 -5.30 -0.73
N LEU A 73 -5.34 -4.69 -1.84
CA LEU A 73 -5.76 -5.11 -3.19
C LEU A 73 -5.37 -6.56 -3.50
N GLU A 74 -4.23 -7.02 -3.00
CA GLU A 74 -3.75 -8.39 -3.17
C GLU A 74 -4.68 -9.44 -2.57
N HIS A 75 -5.49 -9.04 -1.60
CA HIS A 75 -6.45 -9.90 -0.90
C HIS A 75 -7.85 -9.90 -1.52
N LEU A 76 -8.07 -9.15 -2.59
CA LEU A 76 -9.39 -8.96 -3.19
C LEU A 76 -9.50 -9.72 -4.52
N PRO A 77 -10.28 -10.82 -4.61
CA PRO A 77 -10.46 -11.56 -5.86
C PRO A 77 -11.16 -10.72 -6.94
N LYS A 78 -11.93 -9.70 -6.53
CA LYS A 78 -12.61 -8.73 -7.40
C LYS A 78 -12.07 -7.31 -7.16
N TYR A 79 -10.77 -7.12 -7.34
CA TYR A 79 -10.10 -5.83 -7.10
C TYR A 79 -10.62 -4.70 -7.99
N ASP A 80 -11.09 -4.98 -9.20
CA ASP A 80 -11.71 -4.03 -10.12
C ASP A 80 -13.03 -3.48 -9.56
N LEU A 81 -13.89 -4.32 -8.97
CA LEU A 81 -15.07 -3.89 -8.25
C LEU A 81 -14.70 -2.98 -7.09
N ALA A 82 -13.69 -3.35 -6.31
CA ALA A 82 -13.22 -2.54 -5.19
C ALA A 82 -12.74 -1.16 -5.65
N LEU A 83 -11.91 -1.08 -6.70
CA LEU A 83 -11.43 0.18 -7.27
C LEU A 83 -12.59 1.06 -7.79
N SER A 84 -13.56 0.45 -8.47
CA SER A 84 -14.77 1.15 -8.94
C SER A 84 -15.59 1.73 -7.77
N GLU A 85 -15.83 0.96 -6.73
CA GLU A 85 -16.58 1.42 -5.55
C GLU A 85 -15.82 2.50 -4.77
N ILE A 86 -14.50 2.36 -4.63
CA ILE A 86 -13.62 3.37 -4.05
C ILE A 86 -13.70 4.67 -4.85
N HIS A 87 -13.62 4.59 -6.19
CA HIS A 87 -13.74 5.76 -7.04
C HIS A 87 -15.08 6.47 -6.85
N LYS A 88 -16.21 5.75 -6.73
CA LYS A 88 -17.53 6.35 -6.44
C LYS A 88 -17.57 7.07 -5.10
N THR A 89 -16.90 6.51 -4.09
CA THR A 89 -16.88 7.02 -2.71
C THR A 89 -16.01 8.27 -2.53
N LEU A 90 -14.97 8.43 -3.35
CA LEU A 90 -14.13 9.63 -3.39
C LEU A 90 -14.90 10.84 -3.93
N LYS A 91 -14.63 12.02 -3.37
CA LYS A 91 -15.04 13.31 -3.94
C LYS A 91 -14.29 13.55 -5.26
N LYS A 92 -14.87 14.38 -6.14
CA LYS A 92 -14.17 14.90 -7.31
C LYS A 92 -12.88 15.61 -6.87
N GLY A 93 -11.76 15.22 -7.48
CA GLY A 93 -10.45 15.73 -7.11
C GLY A 93 -9.82 15.08 -5.87
N GLY A 94 -10.50 14.11 -5.24
CA GLY A 94 -9.97 13.32 -4.12
C GLY A 94 -8.90 12.31 -4.54
N TYR A 95 -8.15 11.79 -3.57
CA TYR A 95 -7.02 10.91 -3.82
C TYR A 95 -7.24 9.51 -3.24
N LEU A 96 -6.89 8.50 -4.03
CA LEU A 96 -6.63 7.15 -3.59
C LEU A 96 -5.11 6.99 -3.40
N ILE A 97 -4.70 6.53 -2.23
CA ILE A 97 -3.30 6.35 -1.85
C ILE A 97 -3.16 4.94 -1.29
N GLY A 98 -2.20 4.18 -1.77
CA GLY A 98 -2.05 2.81 -1.30
C GLY A 98 -0.72 2.18 -1.64
N SER A 99 -0.61 0.91 -1.27
CA SER A 99 0.50 0.05 -1.66
C SER A 99 0.03 -1.35 -1.96
N VAL A 100 0.83 -2.06 -2.75
CA VAL A 100 0.69 -3.49 -3.02
C VAL A 100 2.05 -4.15 -2.90
N PRO A 101 2.16 -5.38 -2.35
CA PRO A 101 3.39 -6.14 -2.35
C PRO A 101 3.67 -6.70 -3.74
N PHE A 102 4.98 -6.93 -4.04
CA PHE A 102 5.40 -7.63 -5.24
C PHE A 102 6.36 -8.77 -4.90
N ILE A 103 7.63 -8.50 -4.56
CA ILE A 103 8.53 -9.53 -4.03
C ILE A 103 8.21 -9.69 -2.54
N TYR A 104 7.28 -10.58 -2.23
CA TYR A 104 6.82 -10.83 -0.87
C TYR A 104 6.29 -12.25 -0.71
N GLN A 105 6.46 -12.83 0.48
CA GLN A 105 5.94 -14.16 0.78
C GLN A 105 4.41 -14.20 0.66
N VAL A 106 3.86 -15.37 0.36
CA VAL A 106 2.40 -15.58 0.38
C VAL A 106 1.90 -15.41 1.82
N HIS A 107 0.87 -14.61 2.00
CA HIS A 107 0.29 -14.31 3.31
C HIS A 107 -1.23 -14.16 3.20
N GLY A 108 -1.97 -14.93 3.96
CA GLY A 108 -3.43 -14.86 3.97
C GLY A 108 -3.96 -13.81 4.95
N ALA A 109 -4.90 -12.96 4.49
CA ALA A 109 -5.67 -12.08 5.36
C ALA A 109 -7.07 -11.78 4.80
N PRO A 110 -7.97 -12.72 4.58
CA PRO A 110 -7.87 -14.19 4.77
C PRO A 110 -7.20 -14.94 3.63
N SER A 111 -7.06 -14.38 2.44
CA SER A 111 -6.50 -14.99 1.24
C SER A 111 -5.57 -14.03 0.52
N ASP A 112 -4.68 -14.54 -0.30
CA ASP A 112 -3.68 -13.77 -1.04
C ASP A 112 -3.74 -14.20 -2.52
N TYR A 113 -4.21 -13.31 -3.40
CA TYR A 113 -4.53 -13.65 -4.78
C TYR A 113 -3.54 -13.09 -5.79
N PHE A 114 -2.97 -11.88 -5.54
CA PHE A 114 -2.27 -11.15 -6.59
C PHE A 114 -0.92 -10.58 -6.16
N ARG A 115 -0.02 -10.52 -7.16
CA ARG A 115 1.16 -9.67 -7.17
C ARG A 115 1.05 -8.74 -8.37
N PHE A 116 0.73 -7.47 -8.09
CA PHE A 116 0.53 -6.47 -9.14
C PHE A 116 1.87 -6.00 -9.67
N THR A 117 2.10 -6.12 -10.98
CA THR A 117 3.17 -5.37 -11.64
C THR A 117 2.79 -3.90 -11.73
N ARG A 118 3.78 -3.03 -11.97
CA ARG A 118 3.53 -1.59 -12.19
C ARG A 118 2.51 -1.35 -13.31
N ASP A 119 2.68 -2.00 -14.44
CA ASP A 119 1.86 -1.77 -15.63
C ASP A 119 0.44 -2.27 -15.42
N PHE A 120 0.28 -3.44 -14.80
CA PHE A 120 -1.03 -3.97 -14.47
C PHE A 120 -1.77 -3.11 -13.44
N LEU A 121 -1.07 -2.61 -12.42
CA LEU A 121 -1.65 -1.68 -11.45
C LEU A 121 -2.08 -0.37 -12.11
N ASN A 122 -1.25 0.20 -13.00
CA ASN A 122 -1.58 1.40 -13.76
C ASN A 122 -2.79 1.20 -14.65
N LEU A 123 -2.81 0.10 -15.41
CA LEU A 123 -3.93 -0.26 -16.30
C LEU A 123 -5.25 -0.31 -15.51
N ASN A 124 -5.25 -0.98 -14.34
CA ASN A 124 -6.46 -1.09 -13.52
C ASN A 124 -6.93 0.24 -12.93
N LEU A 125 -6.00 1.09 -12.51
CA LEU A 125 -6.33 2.43 -12.01
C LEU A 125 -6.94 3.28 -13.14
N VAL A 126 -6.35 3.27 -14.35
CA VAL A 126 -6.88 3.97 -15.53
C VAL A 126 -8.27 3.45 -15.91
N SER A 127 -8.45 2.14 -16.00
CA SER A 127 -9.74 1.50 -16.35
C SER A 127 -10.84 1.86 -15.33
N ASN A 128 -10.48 2.07 -14.09
CA ASN A 128 -11.38 2.54 -13.03
C ASN A 128 -11.47 4.09 -12.94
N LYS A 129 -11.11 4.80 -14.02
CA LYS A 129 -11.28 6.26 -14.22
C LYS A 129 -10.44 7.14 -13.30
N PHE A 130 -9.40 6.61 -12.67
CA PHE A 130 -8.41 7.40 -11.95
C PHE A 130 -7.49 8.13 -12.94
N LYS A 131 -7.02 9.31 -12.53
CA LYS A 131 -6.14 10.20 -13.31
C LYS A 131 -4.92 10.59 -12.47
N LYS A 132 -3.95 11.26 -13.10
CA LYS A 132 -2.71 11.73 -12.42
C LYS A 132 -2.10 10.65 -11.53
N ILE A 133 -1.96 9.45 -12.10
CA ILE A 133 -1.47 8.27 -11.40
C ILE A 133 0.04 8.39 -11.27
N LYS A 134 0.55 8.19 -10.04
CA LYS A 134 1.97 8.07 -9.74
C LYS A 134 2.17 6.73 -9.03
N ILE A 135 3.06 5.89 -9.59
CA ILE A 135 3.43 4.59 -9.03
C ILE A 135 4.93 4.61 -8.78
N ILE A 136 5.34 4.27 -7.57
CA ILE A 136 6.73 4.30 -7.10
C ILE A 136 7.10 2.89 -6.66
N ALA A 137 8.16 2.34 -7.23
CA ALA A 137 8.72 1.07 -6.79
C ALA A 137 9.35 1.24 -5.40
N LEU A 138 9.01 0.34 -4.51
CA LEU A 138 9.56 0.24 -3.16
C LEU A 138 10.68 -0.79 -3.13
N GLY A 139 11.65 -0.59 -2.25
CA GLY A 139 12.83 -1.45 -2.14
C GLY A 139 14.09 -0.73 -2.57
N TYR A 140 15.16 -1.49 -2.75
CA TYR A 140 16.45 -0.93 -3.14
C TYR A 140 17.10 -1.73 -4.27
N GLY A 141 17.25 -3.06 -4.12
CA GLY A 141 17.80 -3.95 -5.12
C GLY A 141 17.58 -5.42 -4.75
N PRO A 142 18.19 -6.37 -5.49
CA PRO A 142 17.96 -7.80 -5.31
C PRO A 142 18.36 -8.33 -3.93
N PHE A 143 19.45 -7.84 -3.35
CA PHE A 143 19.91 -8.30 -2.02
C PHE A 143 19.00 -7.77 -0.91
N VAL A 144 18.56 -6.52 -0.98
CA VAL A 144 17.56 -5.97 -0.04
C VAL A 144 16.21 -6.68 -0.21
N ALA A 145 15.81 -7.02 -1.43
CA ALA A 145 14.60 -7.81 -1.68
C ALA A 145 14.72 -9.23 -1.06
N SER A 146 15.84 -9.90 -1.24
CA SER A 146 16.14 -11.20 -0.61
C SER A 146 16.12 -11.11 0.93
N TYR A 147 16.75 -10.08 1.49
CA TYR A 147 16.68 -9.80 2.92
C TYR A 147 15.23 -9.67 3.40
N SER A 148 14.38 -8.96 2.65
CA SER A 148 12.98 -8.76 3.04
C SER A 148 12.20 -10.08 3.15
N LEU A 149 12.49 -11.06 2.31
CA LEU A 149 11.92 -12.41 2.37
C LEU A 149 12.42 -13.20 3.59
N LEU A 150 13.70 -13.04 3.95
CA LEU A 150 14.33 -13.73 5.07
C LEU A 150 14.00 -13.08 6.42
N TYR A 151 13.60 -11.81 6.43
CA TYR A 151 13.42 -11.03 7.66
C TYR A 151 12.53 -11.71 8.71
N SER A 152 11.46 -12.37 8.28
CA SER A 152 10.55 -13.07 9.19
C SER A 152 11.23 -14.18 10.00
N TYR A 153 12.31 -14.74 9.47
CA TYR A 153 13.08 -15.83 10.08
C TYR A 153 14.28 -15.36 10.90
N ILE A 154 14.79 -14.16 10.62
CA ILE A 154 16.01 -13.63 11.27
C ILE A 154 15.73 -12.46 12.23
N LYS A 155 14.51 -11.95 12.29
CA LYS A 155 14.12 -10.79 13.13
C LYS A 155 14.35 -10.97 14.63
N PHE A 156 14.43 -12.22 15.11
CA PHE A 156 14.72 -12.53 16.51
C PHE A 156 16.22 -12.40 16.87
N LEU A 157 17.09 -12.24 15.86
CA LEU A 157 18.50 -11.92 16.01
C LEU A 157 18.77 -10.49 15.51
N PRO A 158 18.39 -9.45 16.25
CA PRO A 158 18.35 -8.07 15.75
C PRO A 158 19.72 -7.57 15.27
N PHE A 159 20.79 -7.91 15.96
CA PHE A 159 22.14 -7.52 15.58
C PHE A 159 22.57 -8.13 14.22
N PHE A 160 22.40 -9.46 14.06
CA PHE A 160 22.67 -10.14 12.79
C PHE A 160 21.79 -9.65 11.65
N SER A 161 20.50 -9.42 11.93
CA SER A 161 19.56 -8.90 10.96
C SER A 161 20.01 -7.52 10.43
N GLN A 162 20.53 -6.65 11.28
CA GLN A 162 21.04 -5.35 10.86
C GLN A 162 22.33 -5.45 10.02
N ILE A 163 23.24 -6.36 10.38
CA ILE A 163 24.47 -6.63 9.59
C ILE A 163 24.09 -7.13 8.19
N ILE A 164 23.19 -8.13 8.10
CA ILE A 164 22.74 -8.67 6.81
C ILE A 164 22.08 -7.57 5.96
N LEU A 165 21.24 -6.74 6.54
CA LEU A 165 20.63 -5.62 5.83
C LEU A 165 21.66 -4.62 5.31
N LEU A 166 22.64 -4.25 6.15
CA LEU A 166 23.71 -3.34 5.75
C LEU A 166 24.54 -3.93 4.61
N THR A 167 24.92 -5.20 4.71
CA THR A 167 25.65 -5.90 3.65
C THR A 167 24.84 -5.95 2.35
N ALA A 168 23.55 -6.27 2.44
CA ALA A 168 22.65 -6.28 1.29
C ALA A 168 22.57 -4.90 0.62
N TYR A 169 22.50 -3.84 1.42
CA TYR A 169 22.48 -2.46 0.92
C TYR A 169 23.78 -2.07 0.23
N ILE A 170 24.94 -2.45 0.78
CA ILE A 170 26.25 -2.21 0.17
C ILE A 170 26.37 -2.94 -1.18
N LEU A 171 25.98 -4.21 -1.24
CA LEU A 171 26.03 -5.02 -2.46
C LEU A 171 25.12 -4.43 -3.56
N ASP A 172 23.89 -4.06 -3.21
CA ASP A 172 22.97 -3.42 -4.16
C ASP A 172 23.51 -2.08 -4.63
N SER A 173 24.13 -1.28 -3.75
CA SER A 173 24.74 -0.01 -4.11
C SER A 173 25.90 -0.20 -5.09
N PHE A 174 26.73 -1.23 -4.88
CA PHE A 174 27.81 -1.59 -5.78
C PHE A 174 27.30 -2.00 -7.16
N ILE A 175 26.29 -2.87 -7.23
CA ILE A 175 25.68 -3.28 -8.50
C ILE A 175 25.03 -2.09 -9.23
N GLN A 176 24.41 -1.17 -8.48
CA GLN A 176 23.77 0.01 -9.07
C GLN A 176 24.74 0.88 -9.89
N ILE A 177 26.05 0.85 -9.58
CA ILE A 177 27.07 1.59 -10.34
C ILE A 177 27.13 1.11 -11.80
N PHE A 178 26.93 -0.19 -12.02
CA PHE A 178 27.01 -0.84 -13.36
C PHE A 178 25.68 -0.91 -14.10
N VAL A 179 24.57 -0.61 -13.43
CA VAL A 179 23.21 -0.77 -13.99
C VAL A 179 22.59 0.61 -14.18
N LYS A 180 22.20 0.95 -15.42
CA LYS A 180 21.58 2.23 -15.77
C LYS A 180 20.19 2.42 -15.14
N THR A 181 19.39 1.35 -15.12
CA THR A 181 18.05 1.36 -14.51
C THR A 181 18.17 1.23 -12.99
N LYS A 182 17.35 1.95 -12.25
CA LYS A 182 17.31 1.79 -10.79
C LYS A 182 16.95 0.36 -10.41
N LEU A 183 17.73 -0.27 -9.54
CA LEU A 183 17.54 -1.67 -9.16
C LEU A 183 16.16 -1.92 -8.51
N ASN A 184 15.61 -0.96 -7.78
CA ASN A 184 14.26 -1.11 -7.22
C ASN A 184 13.15 -1.12 -8.28
N GLU A 185 13.40 -0.63 -9.50
CA GLU A 185 12.46 -0.77 -10.62
C GLU A 185 12.48 -2.18 -11.22
N ILE A 186 13.63 -2.87 -11.11
CA ILE A 186 13.82 -4.25 -11.59
C ILE A 186 13.42 -5.27 -10.51
N PHE A 187 13.75 -4.99 -9.26
CA PHE A 187 13.52 -5.84 -8.08
C PHE A 187 12.67 -5.13 -7.01
N PRO A 188 11.43 -4.73 -7.33
CA PRO A 188 10.60 -4.04 -6.36
C PRO A 188 10.08 -5.02 -5.29
N ILE A 189 10.17 -4.64 -4.01
CA ILE A 189 9.48 -5.39 -2.94
C ILE A 189 7.97 -5.11 -2.94
N GLY A 190 7.55 -4.03 -3.56
CA GLY A 190 6.17 -3.62 -3.72
C GLY A 190 6.06 -2.29 -4.45
N TYR A 191 4.85 -1.79 -4.59
CA TYR A 191 4.58 -0.51 -5.21
C TYR A 191 3.74 0.36 -4.30
N PHE A 192 4.12 1.62 -4.17
CA PHE A 192 3.29 2.67 -3.60
C PHE A 192 2.63 3.44 -4.74
N PHE A 193 1.36 3.79 -4.60
CA PHE A 193 0.65 4.53 -5.62
C PHE A 193 -0.21 5.65 -5.06
N ILE A 194 -0.36 6.70 -5.87
CA ILE A 194 -1.27 7.81 -5.67
C ILE A 194 -2.05 7.99 -6.96
N ALA A 195 -3.36 8.08 -6.87
CA ALA A 195 -4.24 8.28 -8.02
C ALA A 195 -5.36 9.27 -7.67
N LYS A 196 -5.69 10.17 -8.60
CA LYS A 196 -6.72 11.20 -8.39
C LYS A 196 -8.03 10.80 -9.08
N LYS A 197 -9.16 11.06 -8.43
CA LYS A 197 -10.48 10.96 -9.07
C LYS A 197 -10.75 12.13 -10.00
#